data_8f6e338d10e5b5d6a244f11822ba6dcd
#
_entry.id   8f6e338d10e5b5d6a244f11822ba6dcd
#
_cell.length_a   1.000
_cell.length_b   1.000
_cell.length_c   1.000
_cell.angle_alpha   90.00
_cell.angle_beta   90.00
_cell.angle_gamma   90.00
#
_symmetry.space_group_name_H-M   'P 1'
#
loop_
_entity.id
_entity.type
_entity.pdbx_description
1 polymer ?
#
loop_
_entity_poly.entity_id
_entity_poly.type
_entity_poly.pdbx_seq_one_letter_code
_entity_poly.pdbx_strand_id
1 'polypeptide(L)'
;MPYFTVFTPTFNRAYILPQLYHSLCEQSCKDFEWLIVDDGSSDQTGELIARWKERENGFVIRCYQIPNGGKPRAINFGITKASGKFFFMVDSDDHLTVDAIEKMRVWCKEIET
;
A
#
# COMPACT_ATOMS: atom_id res chain seq x y z
N MET A 1 2.57 -11.95 -10.84
CA MET A 1 2.92 -11.71 -9.43
C MET A 1 3.73 -10.42 -9.30
N PRO A 2 3.33 -9.46 -8.44
CA PRO A 2 4.09 -8.23 -8.27
C PRO A 2 5.41 -8.48 -7.55
N TYR A 3 6.39 -7.64 -7.85
CA TYR A 3 7.69 -7.74 -7.18
C TYR A 3 7.61 -7.26 -5.74
N PHE A 4 6.86 -6.17 -5.49
CA PHE A 4 6.68 -5.62 -4.14
C PHE A 4 5.24 -5.67 -3.69
N THR A 5 5.05 -5.87 -2.39
CA THR A 5 3.83 -5.47 -1.70
C THR A 5 4.14 -4.19 -0.93
N VAL A 6 3.52 -3.09 -1.33
CA VAL A 6 3.53 -1.85 -0.56
C VAL A 6 2.38 -1.96 0.41
N PHE A 7 2.68 -2.05 1.70
CA PHE A 7 1.67 -2.27 2.73
C PHE A 7 1.40 -0.99 3.52
N THR A 8 0.12 -0.65 3.66
CA THR A 8 -0.30 0.52 4.43
C THR A 8 -1.37 0.13 5.44
N PRO A 9 -1.06 0.17 6.75
CA PRO A 9 -2.12 0.11 7.76
C PRO A 9 -2.74 1.50 7.88
N THR A 10 -4.06 1.57 8.01
CA THR A 10 -4.74 2.86 8.09
C THR A 10 -5.91 2.81 9.08
N PHE A 11 -6.14 3.94 9.74
CA PHE A 11 -7.27 4.11 10.64
C PHE A 11 -7.68 5.58 10.64
N ASN A 12 -8.88 5.87 10.10
CA ASN A 12 -9.43 7.23 10.02
C ASN A 12 -8.46 8.23 9.38
N ARG A 13 -7.91 7.89 8.21
CA ARG A 13 -6.92 8.70 7.51
C ARG A 13 -7.40 9.21 6.15
N ALA A 14 -8.71 9.25 5.90
CA ALA A 14 -9.25 9.70 4.61
C ALA A 14 -8.71 11.09 4.23
N TYR A 15 -8.43 11.94 5.21
CA TYR A 15 -7.98 13.32 4.96
C TYR A 15 -6.54 13.40 4.43
N ILE A 16 -5.71 12.38 4.64
CA ILE A 16 -4.29 12.41 4.27
C ILE A 16 -3.90 11.30 3.30
N LEU A 17 -4.62 10.19 3.30
CA LEU A 17 -4.31 9.03 2.47
C LEU A 17 -4.20 9.34 0.97
N PRO A 18 -4.96 10.32 0.40
CA PRO A 18 -4.79 10.67 -1.02
C PRO A 18 -3.38 11.07 -1.41
N GLN A 19 -2.61 11.66 -0.51
CA GLN A 19 -1.22 12.04 -0.78
C GLN A 19 -0.38 10.80 -1.13
N LEU A 20 -0.52 9.74 -0.35
CA LEU A 20 0.18 8.48 -0.63
C LEU A 20 -0.31 7.86 -1.93
N TYR A 21 -1.63 7.82 -2.14
CA TYR A 21 -2.20 7.29 -3.38
C TYR A 21 -1.61 7.97 -4.61
N HIS A 22 -1.58 9.30 -4.62
CA HIS A 22 -1.03 10.04 -5.75
C HIS A 22 0.45 9.74 -5.97
N SER A 23 1.23 9.60 -4.89
CA SER A 23 2.65 9.28 -5.02
C SER A 23 2.87 7.88 -5.58
N LEU A 24 1.97 6.94 -5.32
CA LEU A 24 2.03 5.60 -5.91
C LEU A 24 1.65 5.63 -7.38
N CYS A 25 0.66 6.43 -7.76
CA CYS A 25 0.27 6.59 -9.17
C CYS A 25 1.39 7.20 -10.01
N GLU A 26 2.24 8.03 -9.40
CA GLU A 26 3.33 8.71 -10.09
C GLU A 26 4.64 7.93 -10.14
N GLN A 27 4.68 6.73 -9.55
CA GLN A 27 5.91 5.94 -9.55
C GLN A 27 6.36 5.57 -10.96
N SER A 28 7.67 5.70 -11.22
CA SER A 28 8.26 5.33 -12.51
C SER A 28 8.24 3.82 -12.74
N CYS A 29 8.20 3.03 -11.69
CA CYS A 29 8.06 1.57 -11.75
C CYS A 29 6.78 1.15 -11.05
N LYS A 30 5.94 0.39 -11.76
CA LYS A 30 4.63 -0.05 -11.26
C LYS A 30 4.61 -1.52 -10.85
N ASP A 31 5.77 -2.15 -10.67
CA ASP A 31 5.84 -3.57 -10.32
C ASP A 31 5.59 -3.79 -8.83
N PHE A 32 4.43 -3.35 -8.39
CA PHE A 32 4.00 -3.51 -6.99
C PHE A 32 2.48 -3.63 -6.91
N GLU A 33 2.02 -4.24 -5.83
CA GLU A 33 0.62 -4.13 -5.40
C GLU A 33 0.58 -3.20 -4.19
N TRP A 34 -0.55 -2.49 -4.02
CA TRP A 34 -0.79 -1.71 -2.82
C TRP A 34 -1.78 -2.46 -1.94
N LEU A 35 -1.30 -2.95 -0.82
CA LEU A 35 -2.12 -3.70 0.14
C LEU A 35 -2.44 -2.79 1.33
N ILE A 36 -3.72 -2.50 1.51
CA ILE A 36 -4.19 -1.63 2.57
C ILE A 36 -4.99 -2.46 3.57
N VAL A 37 -4.65 -2.35 4.84
CA VAL A 37 -5.45 -2.94 5.90
C VAL A 37 -6.08 -1.80 6.69
N ASP A 38 -7.40 -1.69 6.58
CA ASP A 38 -8.19 -0.68 7.27
C ASP A 38 -8.58 -1.22 8.64
N ASP A 39 -8.02 -0.65 9.67
CA ASP A 39 -8.18 -1.08 11.05
C ASP A 39 -9.48 -0.53 11.68
N GLY A 40 -10.58 -0.73 10.98
CA GLY A 40 -11.91 -0.38 11.51
C GLY A 40 -12.25 1.10 11.43
N SER A 41 -11.85 1.79 10.34
CA SER A 41 -12.16 3.21 10.17
C SER A 41 -13.65 3.50 10.21
N SER A 42 -14.03 4.61 10.84
CA SER A 42 -15.39 5.11 10.89
C SER A 42 -15.64 6.29 9.95
N ASP A 43 -14.60 6.81 9.28
CA ASP A 43 -14.70 7.89 8.30
C ASP A 43 -14.90 7.32 6.88
N GLN A 44 -14.68 8.14 5.84
CA GLN A 44 -14.87 7.73 4.45
C GLN A 44 -13.67 6.98 3.86
N THR A 45 -12.76 6.48 4.69
CA THR A 45 -11.57 5.77 4.20
C THR A 45 -11.92 4.63 3.24
N GLY A 46 -12.86 3.77 3.64
CA GLY A 46 -13.26 2.63 2.81
C GLY A 46 -13.86 3.03 1.47
N GLU A 47 -14.71 4.06 1.47
CA GLU A 47 -15.33 4.56 0.23
C GLU A 47 -14.30 5.16 -0.72
N LEU A 48 -13.32 5.88 -0.16
CA LEU A 48 -12.27 6.51 -0.93
C LEU A 48 -11.41 5.45 -1.63
N ILE A 49 -11.01 4.42 -0.91
CA ILE A 49 -10.22 3.32 -1.45
C ILE A 49 -11.00 2.57 -2.53
N ALA A 50 -12.30 2.33 -2.30
CA ALA A 50 -13.15 1.65 -3.27
C ALA A 50 -13.19 2.42 -4.60
N ARG A 51 -13.25 3.75 -4.55
CA ARG A 51 -13.22 4.56 -5.77
C ARG A 51 -11.88 4.45 -6.49
N TRP A 52 -10.78 4.41 -5.76
CA TRP A 52 -9.45 4.26 -6.37
C TRP A 52 -9.32 2.90 -7.07
N LYS A 53 -9.89 1.85 -6.50
CA LYS A 53 -9.82 0.51 -7.08
C LYS A 53 -10.51 0.44 -8.45
N GLU A 54 -11.47 1.31 -8.71
CA GLU A 54 -12.18 1.34 -9.99
C GLU A 54 -11.40 2.02 -11.10
N ARG A 55 -10.31 2.73 -10.77
CA ARG A 55 -9.48 3.43 -11.74
C ARG A 55 -8.41 2.52 -12.31
N GLU A 56 -7.90 2.89 -13.48
CA GLU A 56 -6.74 2.21 -14.06
C GLU A 56 -5.48 2.84 -13.48
N ASN A 57 -4.92 2.21 -12.47
CA ASN A 57 -3.78 2.75 -11.72
C ASN A 57 -2.43 2.26 -12.22
N GLY A 58 -2.41 1.19 -13.02
CA GLY A 58 -1.17 0.54 -13.41
C GLY A 58 -0.63 -0.43 -12.36
N PHE A 59 -1.31 -0.55 -11.24
CA PHE A 59 -1.01 -1.51 -10.17
C PHE A 59 -2.30 -1.92 -9.49
N VAL A 60 -2.27 -3.06 -8.81
CA VAL A 60 -3.46 -3.59 -8.12
C VAL A 60 -3.54 -2.99 -6.72
N ILE A 61 -4.75 -2.56 -6.34
CA ILE A 61 -5.05 -2.12 -4.99
C ILE A 61 -5.90 -3.22 -4.34
N ARG A 62 -5.46 -3.70 -3.19
CA ARG A 62 -6.20 -4.66 -2.37
C ARG A 62 -6.43 -4.04 -0.99
N CYS A 63 -7.67 -4.13 -0.52
CA CYS A 63 -8.02 -3.55 0.77
C CYS A 63 -8.80 -4.56 1.60
N TYR A 64 -8.41 -4.72 2.84
CA TYR A 64 -9.13 -5.52 3.82
C TYR A 64 -9.52 -4.66 4.99
N GLN A 65 -10.78 -4.75 5.39
CA GLN A 65 -11.27 -4.09 6.60
C GLN A 65 -11.30 -5.11 7.73
N ILE A 66 -10.70 -4.76 8.85
CA ILE A 66 -10.69 -5.61 10.03
C ILE A 66 -11.26 -4.82 11.23
N PRO A 67 -11.76 -5.50 12.27
CA PRO A 67 -12.18 -4.80 13.48
C PRO A 67 -11.00 -4.06 14.10
N ASN A 68 -11.25 -2.87 14.64
CA ASN A 68 -10.20 -2.06 15.26
C ASN A 68 -9.48 -2.87 16.34
N GLY A 69 -8.16 -3.01 16.19
CA GLY A 69 -7.35 -3.80 17.11
C GLY A 69 -5.92 -3.30 17.24
N GLY A 70 -5.59 -2.20 16.56
CA GLY A 70 -4.29 -1.58 16.64
C GLY A 70 -3.34 -1.97 15.50
N LYS A 71 -2.32 -1.15 15.32
CA LYS A 71 -1.36 -1.27 14.22
C LYS A 71 -0.63 -2.62 14.17
N PRO A 72 -0.14 -3.18 15.30
CA PRO A 72 0.53 -4.49 15.25
C PRO A 72 -0.36 -5.60 14.69
N ARG A 73 -1.65 -5.59 15.02
CA ARG A 73 -2.60 -6.56 14.50
C ARG A 73 -2.81 -6.38 13.01
N ALA A 74 -2.92 -5.14 12.55
CA ALA A 74 -3.06 -4.84 11.13
C ALA A 74 -1.84 -5.30 10.33
N ILE A 75 -0.64 -5.11 10.87
CA ILE A 75 0.60 -5.55 10.25
C ILE A 75 0.63 -7.07 10.12
N ASN A 76 0.32 -7.78 11.20
CA ASN A 76 0.29 -9.24 11.19
C ASN A 76 -0.70 -9.78 10.17
N PHE A 77 -1.87 -9.15 10.08
CA PHE A 77 -2.87 -9.54 9.09
C PHE A 77 -2.35 -9.30 7.67
N GLY A 78 -1.75 -8.13 7.42
CA GLY A 78 -1.22 -7.76 6.11
C GLY A 78 -0.16 -8.72 5.61
N ILE A 79 0.72 -9.16 6.50
CA ILE A 79 1.78 -10.11 6.15
C ILE A 79 1.18 -11.40 5.58
N THR A 80 0.05 -11.85 6.11
CA THR A 80 -0.61 -13.08 5.62
C THR A 80 -1.24 -12.91 4.24
N LYS A 81 -1.49 -11.68 3.81
CA LYS A 81 -2.18 -11.38 2.54
C LYS A 81 -1.26 -10.89 1.44
N ALA A 82 -0.01 -10.56 1.76
CA ALA A 82 0.93 -10.05 0.78
C ALA A 82 1.24 -11.08 -0.30
N SER A 83 1.29 -10.66 -1.56
CA SER A 83 1.62 -11.52 -2.69
C SER A 83 2.94 -11.14 -3.38
N GLY A 84 3.53 -10.01 -3.01
CA GLY A 84 4.80 -9.56 -3.57
C GLY A 84 5.97 -10.37 -3.05
N LYS A 85 7.05 -10.38 -3.82
CA LYS A 85 8.28 -11.05 -3.41
C LYS A 85 8.92 -10.37 -2.20
N PHE A 86 8.82 -9.05 -2.15
CA PHE A 86 9.31 -8.25 -1.03
C PHE A 86 8.16 -7.44 -0.46
N PHE A 87 8.19 -7.24 0.84
CA PHE A 87 7.14 -6.55 1.58
C PHE A 87 7.76 -5.34 2.29
N PHE A 88 7.19 -4.15 2.11
CA PHE A 88 7.60 -3.01 2.91
C PHE A 88 6.40 -2.13 3.26
N MET A 89 6.51 -1.48 4.42
CA MET A 89 5.42 -0.68 4.95
C MET A 89 5.62 0.80 4.66
N VAL A 90 4.54 1.44 4.19
CA VAL A 90 4.48 2.89 4.04
C VAL A 90 3.26 3.37 4.80
N ASP A 91 3.46 4.21 5.79
CA ASP A 91 2.35 4.70 6.61
C ASP A 91 1.42 5.61 5.80
N SER A 92 0.16 5.71 6.24
CA SER A 92 -0.88 6.43 5.51
C SER A 92 -0.63 7.93 5.39
N ASP A 93 0.24 8.52 6.21
CA ASP A 93 0.60 9.93 6.16
C ASP A 93 1.92 10.18 5.43
N ASP A 94 2.53 9.14 4.86
CA ASP A 94 3.76 9.26 4.08
C ASP A 94 3.46 9.38 2.59
N HIS A 95 4.51 9.62 1.83
CA HIS A 95 4.46 9.59 0.37
C HIS A 95 5.85 9.19 -0.15
N LEU A 96 5.89 8.72 -1.40
CA LEU A 96 7.14 8.26 -2.01
C LEU A 96 7.60 9.23 -3.09
N THR A 97 8.92 9.34 -3.25
CA THR A 97 9.48 10.05 -4.42
C THR A 97 9.18 9.24 -5.67
N VAL A 98 9.17 9.89 -6.82
CA VAL A 98 8.73 9.31 -8.09
C VAL A 98 9.53 8.06 -8.51
N ASP A 99 10.76 7.94 -8.06
CA ASP A 99 11.66 6.84 -8.42
C ASP A 99 11.93 5.86 -7.26
N ALA A 100 11.16 5.94 -6.17
CA ALA A 100 11.41 5.12 -4.99
C ALA A 100 11.33 3.62 -5.27
N ILE A 101 10.28 3.18 -5.95
CA ILE A 101 10.09 1.75 -6.27
C ILE A 101 11.17 1.27 -7.24
N GLU A 102 11.51 2.08 -8.22
CA GLU A 102 12.54 1.73 -9.18
C GLU A 102 13.90 1.51 -8.50
N LYS A 103 14.28 2.41 -7.60
CA LYS A 103 15.53 2.29 -6.85
C LYS A 103 15.55 1.07 -5.95
N MET A 104 14.45 0.83 -5.25
CA MET A 104 14.34 -0.35 -4.38
C MET A 104 14.43 -1.63 -5.18
N ARG A 105 13.86 -1.66 -6.37
CA ARG A 105 13.92 -2.83 -7.24
C ARG A 105 15.36 -3.15 -7.64
N VAL A 106 16.14 -2.13 -7.97
CA VAL A 106 17.56 -2.32 -8.31
C VAL A 106 18.30 -2.93 -7.12
N TRP A 107 18.14 -2.38 -5.93
CA TRP A 107 18.80 -2.89 -4.72
C TRP A 107 18.38 -4.33 -4.41
N CYS A 108 17.09 -4.63 -4.50
CA CYS A 108 16.61 -5.97 -4.20
C CYS A 108 17.12 -7.01 -5.19
N LYS A 109 17.25 -6.64 -6.47
CA LYS A 109 17.80 -7.55 -7.46
C LYS A 109 19.27 -7.83 -7.22
N GLU A 110 20.02 -6.87 -6.74
CA GLU A 110 21.42 -7.08 -6.36
C GLU A 110 21.53 -8.06 -5.20
N ILE A 111 20.62 -7.95 -4.23
CA ILE A 111 20.60 -8.87 -3.07
C ILE A 111 20.29 -10.31 -3.52
N GLU A 112 19.43 -10.47 -4.52
CA GLU A 112 19.05 -11.78 -5.02
C GLU A 112 20.17 -12.51 -5.77
N THR A 113 21.13 -11.78 -6.30
CA THR A 113 22.23 -12.38 -7.02
C THR A 113 23.38 -12.75 -6.09
#